data_1c2d5f30d27919e66774cc66fc9eff8e
#
_entry.id   1c2d5f30d27919e66774cc66fc9eff8e
#
_cell.length_a   1.000
_cell.length_b   1.000
_cell.length_c   1.000
_cell.angle_alpha   90.00
_cell.angle_beta   90.00
_cell.angle_gamma   90.00
#
_symmetry.space_group_name_H-M   'P 1'
#
loop_
_entity.id
_entity.type
_entity.pdbx_description
1 polymer ?
#
loop_
_entity_poly.entity_id
_entity_poly.type
_entity_poly.pdbx_seq_one_letter_code
_entity_poly.pdbx_strand_id
1 'polypeptide(L)'
;MTVPGILNHLKMVAEREGIKAEPEALHMIAEKADGGMRDALSIFDQAASFSQGDITYKKVLEDLNILDSEYYFKVIDQALENKASDIMVLFNQVRSKGFDAGRFVNGLATHVRNVLMARDAETIALLEVSEQQQQRYKEQAQRCSVPFLYKALRILNQCDVNYRQSSNKRLLTEITLIEVAQITQPDDAAG
;
A
#
# COMPACT_ATOMS: atom_id res chain seq x y z
N MET A 1 -18.47 -14.44 2.77
CA MET A 1 -18.30 -15.52 1.77
C MET A 1 -16.89 -16.08 1.84
N THR A 2 -16.72 -17.30 1.40
CA THR A 2 -15.40 -17.93 1.34
C THR A 2 -14.66 -17.53 0.07
N VAL A 3 -13.32 -17.64 0.08
CA VAL A 3 -12.51 -17.40 -1.12
C VAL A 3 -12.96 -18.27 -2.29
N PRO A 4 -13.19 -19.60 -2.13
CA PRO A 4 -13.69 -20.42 -3.23
C PRO A 4 -15.04 -19.95 -3.78
N GLY A 5 -15.95 -19.48 -2.93
CA GLY A 5 -17.25 -18.97 -3.35
C GLY A 5 -17.12 -17.71 -4.19
N ILE A 6 -16.26 -16.79 -3.77
CA ILE A 6 -15.97 -15.56 -4.52
C ILE A 6 -15.32 -15.90 -5.86
N LEU A 7 -14.35 -16.82 -5.84
CA LEU A 7 -13.64 -17.24 -7.05
C LEU A 7 -14.60 -17.78 -8.10
N ASN A 8 -15.52 -18.66 -7.69
CA ASN A 8 -16.51 -19.23 -8.60
C ASN A 8 -17.42 -18.16 -9.21
N HIS A 9 -17.82 -17.20 -8.39
CA HIS A 9 -18.66 -16.09 -8.87
C HIS A 9 -17.91 -15.23 -9.88
N LEU A 10 -16.64 -14.92 -9.62
CA LEU A 10 -15.82 -14.14 -10.56
C LEU A 10 -15.64 -14.86 -11.89
N LYS A 11 -15.48 -16.18 -11.87
CA LYS A 11 -15.40 -16.98 -13.09
C LYS A 11 -16.69 -16.86 -13.91
N MET A 12 -17.84 -16.93 -13.26
CA MET A 12 -19.13 -16.77 -13.92
C MET A 12 -19.29 -15.39 -14.56
N VAL A 13 -18.91 -14.35 -13.83
CA VAL A 13 -19.00 -12.97 -14.33
C VAL A 13 -18.07 -12.78 -15.54
N ALA A 14 -16.85 -13.31 -15.47
CA ALA A 14 -15.88 -13.21 -16.57
C ALA A 14 -16.44 -13.88 -17.84
N GLU A 15 -17.01 -15.08 -17.72
CA GLU A 15 -17.60 -15.79 -18.85
C GLU A 15 -18.81 -15.03 -19.42
N ARG A 16 -19.67 -14.52 -18.54
CA ARG A 16 -20.86 -13.77 -18.95
C ARG A 16 -20.51 -12.52 -19.73
N GLU A 17 -19.48 -11.82 -19.33
CA GLU A 17 -19.08 -10.55 -19.95
C GLU A 17 -18.02 -10.73 -21.05
N GLY A 18 -17.63 -11.96 -21.36
CA GLY A 18 -16.64 -12.22 -22.40
C GLY A 18 -15.24 -11.73 -22.07
N ILE A 19 -14.92 -11.67 -20.80
CA ILE A 19 -13.60 -11.21 -20.32
C ILE A 19 -12.69 -12.41 -20.15
N LYS A 20 -11.50 -12.36 -20.73
CA LYS A 20 -10.48 -13.38 -20.51
C LYS A 20 -9.81 -13.11 -19.15
N ALA A 21 -9.76 -14.13 -18.31
CA ALA A 21 -9.17 -13.99 -16.98
C ALA A 21 -8.43 -15.27 -16.61
N GLU A 22 -7.17 -15.14 -16.25
CA GLU A 22 -6.39 -16.26 -15.76
C GLU A 22 -6.92 -16.70 -14.38
N PRO A 23 -7.02 -18.02 -14.12
CA PRO A 23 -7.50 -18.50 -12.82
C PRO A 23 -6.71 -17.96 -11.63
N GLU A 24 -5.39 -17.83 -11.77
CA GLU A 24 -4.53 -17.29 -10.72
C GLU A 24 -4.85 -15.82 -10.44
N ALA A 25 -5.20 -15.06 -11.48
CA ALA A 25 -5.58 -13.65 -11.34
C ALA A 25 -6.89 -13.53 -10.54
N LEU A 26 -7.88 -14.35 -10.87
CA LEU A 26 -9.15 -14.34 -10.17
C LEU A 26 -8.99 -14.78 -8.71
N HIS A 27 -8.12 -15.75 -8.46
CA HIS A 27 -7.84 -16.22 -7.10
C HIS A 27 -7.22 -15.09 -6.27
N MET A 28 -6.29 -14.34 -6.84
CA MET A 28 -5.67 -13.20 -6.16
C MET A 28 -6.71 -12.12 -5.82
N ILE A 29 -7.61 -11.81 -6.75
CA ILE A 29 -8.69 -10.85 -6.51
C ILE A 29 -9.58 -11.33 -5.35
N ALA A 30 -9.93 -12.62 -5.34
CA ALA A 30 -10.76 -13.20 -4.29
C ALA A 30 -10.08 -13.13 -2.92
N GLU A 31 -8.78 -13.42 -2.86
CA GLU A 31 -8.01 -13.33 -1.62
C GLU A 31 -7.91 -11.88 -1.13
N LYS A 32 -7.64 -10.94 -2.02
CA LYS A 32 -7.49 -9.53 -1.69
C LYS A 32 -8.80 -8.94 -1.15
N ALA A 33 -9.93 -9.45 -1.62
CA ALA A 33 -11.26 -8.99 -1.19
C ALA A 33 -11.63 -9.44 0.23
N ASP A 34 -10.90 -10.40 0.79
CA ASP A 34 -11.03 -10.86 2.18
C ASP A 34 -12.48 -11.15 2.59
N GLY A 35 -13.17 -11.96 1.79
CA GLY A 35 -14.53 -12.41 2.08
C GLY A 35 -15.64 -11.48 1.61
N GLY A 36 -15.31 -10.33 1.03
CA GLY A 36 -16.28 -9.35 0.55
C GLY A 36 -16.55 -9.47 -0.95
N MET A 37 -17.76 -9.89 -1.32
CA MET A 37 -18.13 -10.00 -2.74
C MET A 37 -18.13 -8.64 -3.43
N ARG A 38 -18.59 -7.59 -2.75
CA ARG A 38 -18.63 -6.24 -3.31
C ARG A 38 -17.22 -5.75 -3.64
N ASP A 39 -16.29 -5.97 -2.72
CA ASP A 39 -14.89 -5.59 -2.92
C ASP A 39 -14.26 -6.39 -4.06
N ALA A 40 -14.55 -7.69 -4.12
CA ALA A 40 -14.06 -8.55 -5.20
C ALA A 40 -14.53 -8.07 -6.57
N LEU A 41 -15.81 -7.73 -6.70
CA LEU A 41 -16.37 -7.23 -7.95
C LEU A 41 -15.77 -5.88 -8.32
N SER A 42 -15.55 -5.01 -7.34
CA SER A 42 -14.91 -3.71 -7.57
C SER A 42 -13.49 -3.87 -8.10
N ILE A 43 -12.68 -4.74 -7.47
CA ILE A 43 -11.32 -5.04 -7.92
C ILE A 43 -11.34 -5.66 -9.31
N PHE A 44 -12.28 -6.59 -9.56
CA PHE A 44 -12.43 -7.24 -10.85
C PHE A 44 -12.73 -6.23 -11.95
N ASP A 45 -13.67 -5.31 -11.71
CA ASP A 45 -14.04 -4.28 -12.68
C ASP A 45 -12.85 -3.35 -13.01
N GLN A 46 -12.07 -2.97 -12.00
CA GLN A 46 -10.87 -2.18 -12.21
C GLN A 46 -9.84 -2.96 -13.02
N ALA A 47 -9.61 -4.22 -12.68
CA ALA A 47 -8.67 -5.07 -13.41
C ALA A 47 -9.08 -5.24 -14.88
N ALA A 48 -10.37 -5.46 -15.13
CA ALA A 48 -10.89 -5.58 -16.49
C ALA A 48 -10.69 -4.29 -17.29
N SER A 49 -10.92 -3.14 -16.65
CA SER A 49 -10.75 -1.84 -17.29
C SER A 49 -9.29 -1.56 -17.63
N PHE A 50 -8.36 -1.78 -16.69
CA PHE A 50 -6.93 -1.53 -16.90
C PHE A 50 -6.30 -2.49 -17.90
N SER A 51 -6.78 -3.74 -17.96
CA SER A 51 -6.22 -4.78 -18.81
C SER A 51 -6.92 -4.90 -20.17
N GLN A 52 -7.90 -4.04 -20.42
CA GLN A 52 -8.68 -4.04 -21.67
C GLN A 52 -9.34 -5.41 -21.94
N GLY A 53 -9.88 -6.02 -20.89
CA GLY A 53 -10.61 -7.27 -20.99
C GLY A 53 -9.77 -8.53 -20.98
N ASP A 54 -8.46 -8.43 -20.73
CA ASP A 54 -7.57 -9.57 -20.63
C ASP A 54 -6.86 -9.53 -19.28
N ILE A 55 -7.46 -10.16 -18.27
CA ILE A 55 -6.98 -10.13 -16.89
C ILE A 55 -5.93 -11.21 -16.68
N THR A 56 -4.65 -10.82 -16.62
CA THR A 56 -3.55 -11.74 -16.32
C THR A 56 -3.11 -11.56 -14.86
N TYR A 57 -2.50 -12.59 -14.29
CA TYR A 57 -1.95 -12.54 -12.94
C TYR A 57 -0.96 -11.39 -12.78
N LYS A 58 -0.07 -11.22 -13.75
CA LYS A 58 0.94 -10.15 -13.72
C LYS A 58 0.30 -8.77 -13.68
N LYS A 59 -0.71 -8.53 -14.52
CA LYS A 59 -1.40 -7.24 -14.56
C LYS A 59 -2.17 -6.96 -13.26
N VAL A 60 -2.85 -7.98 -12.72
CA VAL A 60 -3.57 -7.84 -11.45
C VAL A 60 -2.61 -7.51 -10.31
N LEU A 61 -1.47 -8.18 -10.27
CA LEU A 61 -0.46 -7.92 -9.25
C LEU A 61 0.03 -6.46 -9.32
N GLU A 62 0.31 -5.96 -10.51
CA GLU A 62 0.72 -4.57 -10.73
C GLU A 62 -0.38 -3.61 -10.28
N ASP A 63 -1.63 -3.86 -10.68
CA ASP A 63 -2.77 -3.00 -10.36
C ASP A 63 -3.03 -2.95 -8.84
N LEU A 64 -2.96 -4.08 -8.15
CA LEU A 64 -3.15 -4.13 -6.71
C LEU A 64 -2.01 -3.42 -5.97
N ASN A 65 -0.78 -3.57 -6.45
CA ASN A 65 0.37 -2.86 -5.87
C ASN A 65 0.22 -1.35 -6.06
N ILE A 66 -0.28 -0.90 -7.20
CA ILE A 66 -0.54 0.52 -7.44
C ILE A 66 -1.62 1.04 -6.49
N LEU A 67 -2.71 0.29 -6.29
CA LEU A 67 -3.77 0.69 -5.38
C LEU A 67 -3.26 0.78 -3.93
N ASP A 68 -2.45 -0.18 -3.50
CA ASP A 68 -1.85 -0.16 -2.17
C ASP A 68 -0.90 1.04 -2.02
N SER A 69 -0.13 1.35 -3.07
CA SER A 69 0.85 2.44 -3.03
C SER A 69 0.18 3.81 -2.84
N GLU A 70 -1.06 3.99 -3.27
CA GLU A 70 -1.80 5.24 -3.05
C GLU A 70 -1.90 5.57 -1.56
N TYR A 71 -2.16 4.56 -0.73
CA TYR A 71 -2.22 4.76 0.73
C TYR A 71 -0.86 5.20 1.27
N TYR A 72 0.20 4.60 0.79
CA TYR A 72 1.56 4.92 1.26
C TYR A 72 1.98 6.32 0.86
N PHE A 73 1.67 6.74 -0.38
CA PHE A 73 1.92 8.12 -0.80
C PHE A 73 1.20 9.12 0.10
N LYS A 74 -0.07 8.84 0.42
CA LYS A 74 -0.86 9.71 1.30
C LYS A 74 -0.29 9.78 2.71
N VAL A 75 0.11 8.64 3.28
CA VAL A 75 0.69 8.60 4.63
C VAL A 75 1.93 9.48 4.70
N ILE A 76 2.83 9.36 3.72
CA ILE A 76 4.06 10.15 3.72
C ILE A 76 3.75 11.63 3.50
N ASP A 77 2.85 11.98 2.60
CA ASP A 77 2.43 13.37 2.41
C ASP A 77 1.87 13.97 3.71
N GLN A 78 1.04 13.21 4.42
CA GLN A 78 0.47 13.65 5.70
C GLN A 78 1.54 13.74 6.78
N ALA A 79 2.51 12.82 6.78
CA ALA A 79 3.63 12.86 7.72
C ALA A 79 4.51 14.09 7.50
N LEU A 80 4.72 14.49 6.25
CA LEU A 80 5.50 15.69 5.91
C LEU A 80 4.84 16.95 6.45
N GLU A 81 3.53 16.93 6.64
CA GLU A 81 2.77 18.05 7.19
C GLU A 81 2.45 17.88 8.68
N ASN A 82 3.03 16.86 9.32
CA ASN A 82 2.80 16.53 10.74
C ASN A 82 1.31 16.33 11.06
N LYS A 83 0.60 15.67 10.16
CA LYS A 83 -0.85 15.40 10.31
C LYS A 83 -1.11 14.00 10.86
N ALA A 84 -0.71 13.76 12.11
CA ALA A 84 -0.84 12.46 12.75
C ALA A 84 -2.28 11.96 12.78
N SER A 85 -3.23 12.86 13.08
CA SER A 85 -4.65 12.48 13.14
C SER A 85 -5.18 11.99 11.80
N ASP A 86 -4.80 12.63 10.71
CA ASP A 86 -5.21 12.22 9.37
C ASP A 86 -4.63 10.85 9.00
N ILE A 87 -3.39 10.60 9.39
CA ILE A 87 -2.75 9.29 9.18
C ILE A 87 -3.51 8.21 9.94
N MET A 88 -3.94 8.51 11.18
CA MET A 88 -4.71 7.56 11.99
C MET A 88 -6.06 7.23 11.35
N VAL A 89 -6.75 8.23 10.82
CA VAL A 89 -8.02 8.03 10.11
C VAL A 89 -7.80 7.15 8.88
N LEU A 90 -6.76 7.44 8.10
CA LEU A 90 -6.42 6.66 6.90
C LEU A 90 -6.10 5.21 7.26
N PHE A 91 -5.29 5.00 8.31
CA PHE A 91 -4.94 3.66 8.77
C PHE A 91 -6.18 2.87 9.19
N ASN A 92 -7.12 3.52 9.90
CA ASN A 92 -8.35 2.88 10.29
C ASN A 92 -9.20 2.47 9.08
N GLN A 93 -9.25 3.30 8.04
CA GLN A 93 -9.95 2.97 6.80
C GLN A 93 -9.33 1.75 6.12
N VAL A 94 -8.00 1.72 6.03
CA VAL A 94 -7.28 0.60 5.43
C VAL A 94 -7.52 -0.68 6.22
N ARG A 95 -7.44 -0.60 7.53
CA ARG A 95 -7.64 -1.74 8.42
C ARG A 95 -9.07 -2.27 8.36
N SER A 96 -10.06 -1.39 8.24
CA SER A 96 -11.47 -1.78 8.16
C SER A 96 -11.78 -2.56 6.87
N LYS A 97 -10.92 -2.43 5.86
CA LYS A 97 -11.02 -3.20 4.61
C LYS A 97 -10.31 -4.55 4.70
N GLY A 98 -9.87 -4.96 5.89
CA GLY A 98 -9.21 -6.24 6.10
C GLY A 98 -7.70 -6.25 5.87
N PHE A 99 -7.09 -5.09 5.68
CA PHE A 99 -5.65 -4.99 5.46
C PHE A 99 -4.89 -5.28 6.75
N ASP A 100 -3.93 -6.19 6.69
CA ASP A 100 -3.12 -6.55 7.85
C ASP A 100 -2.16 -5.42 8.22
N ALA A 101 -2.11 -5.09 9.52
CA ALA A 101 -1.27 -3.99 10.01
C ALA A 101 0.21 -4.22 9.76
N GLY A 102 0.69 -5.46 9.95
CA GLY A 102 2.09 -5.80 9.69
C GLY A 102 2.45 -5.63 8.23
N ARG A 103 1.57 -6.05 7.35
CA ARG A 103 1.74 -5.88 5.91
C ARG A 103 1.74 -4.41 5.53
N PHE A 104 0.91 -3.60 6.19
CA PHE A 104 0.86 -2.16 5.95
C PHE A 104 2.19 -1.49 6.32
N VAL A 105 2.74 -1.83 7.49
CA VAL A 105 4.03 -1.29 7.94
C VAL A 105 5.16 -1.68 6.98
N ASN A 106 5.17 -2.94 6.56
CA ASN A 106 6.18 -3.45 5.63
C ASN A 106 6.08 -2.75 4.28
N GLY A 107 4.86 -2.57 3.77
CA GLY A 107 4.63 -1.85 2.53
C GLY A 107 5.04 -0.39 2.61
N LEU A 108 4.75 0.25 3.74
CA LEU A 108 5.14 1.64 3.96
C LEU A 108 6.66 1.78 4.01
N ALA A 109 7.36 0.85 4.68
CA ALA A 109 8.82 0.85 4.72
C ALA A 109 9.42 0.69 3.32
N THR A 110 8.86 -0.22 2.52
CA THR A 110 9.27 -0.39 1.12
C THR A 110 9.03 0.89 0.33
N HIS A 111 7.90 1.56 0.57
CA HIS A 111 7.60 2.84 -0.07
C HIS A 111 8.64 3.90 0.26
N VAL A 112 8.99 4.05 1.54
CA VAL A 112 10.00 5.04 1.96
C VAL A 112 11.35 4.72 1.31
N ARG A 113 11.73 3.44 1.25
CA ARG A 113 12.95 3.03 0.55
C ARG A 113 12.89 3.44 -0.93
N ASN A 114 11.75 3.22 -1.59
CA ASN A 114 11.59 3.57 -2.99
C ASN A 114 11.69 5.09 -3.21
N VAL A 115 11.14 5.88 -2.31
CA VAL A 115 11.28 7.35 -2.34
C VAL A 115 12.74 7.74 -2.21
N LEU A 116 13.47 7.11 -1.29
CA LEU A 116 14.90 7.36 -1.12
C LEU A 116 15.68 7.02 -2.39
N MET A 117 15.38 5.87 -3.00
CA MET A 117 16.03 5.45 -4.24
C MET A 117 15.71 6.39 -5.41
N ALA A 118 14.54 7.03 -5.38
CA ALA A 118 14.12 7.95 -6.44
C ALA A 118 14.84 9.30 -6.40
N ARG A 119 15.66 9.55 -5.38
CA ARG A 119 16.41 10.80 -5.28
C ARG A 119 17.60 10.85 -6.25
N ASP A 120 18.12 9.70 -6.66
CA ASP A 120 19.29 9.60 -7.55
C ASP A 120 18.94 8.85 -8.82
N ALA A 121 19.47 9.33 -9.95
CA ALA A 121 19.20 8.71 -11.25
C ALA A 121 19.69 7.26 -11.32
N GLU A 122 20.79 6.95 -10.65
CA GLU A 122 21.35 5.60 -10.66
C GLU A 122 20.48 4.61 -9.90
N THR A 123 19.91 5.03 -8.75
CA THR A 123 19.09 4.14 -7.92
C THR A 123 17.66 4.06 -8.39
N ILE A 124 17.11 5.13 -8.97
CA ILE A 124 15.74 5.08 -9.50
C ILE A 124 15.61 4.05 -10.62
N ALA A 125 16.68 3.83 -11.38
CA ALA A 125 16.69 2.83 -12.45
C ALA A 125 16.53 1.41 -11.91
N LEU A 126 16.79 1.18 -10.63
CA LEU A 126 16.65 -0.12 -9.98
C LEU A 126 15.22 -0.42 -9.55
N LEU A 127 14.33 0.57 -9.57
CA LEU A 127 12.94 0.36 -9.17
C LEU A 127 12.19 -0.42 -10.26
N GLU A 128 11.63 -1.55 -9.86
CA GLU A 128 10.85 -2.41 -10.75
C GLU A 128 9.38 -1.96 -10.78
N VAL A 129 9.16 -0.73 -11.22
CA VAL A 129 7.84 -0.13 -11.33
C VAL A 129 7.72 0.58 -12.67
N SER A 130 6.50 0.93 -13.07
CA SER A 130 6.26 1.67 -14.31
C SER A 130 6.93 3.04 -14.28
N GLU A 131 7.17 3.62 -15.46
CA GLU A 131 7.71 4.99 -15.55
C GLU A 131 6.81 5.99 -14.83
N GLN A 132 5.51 5.80 -14.91
CA GLN A 132 4.54 6.64 -14.24
C GLN A 132 4.70 6.58 -12.71
N GLN A 133 4.91 5.39 -12.16
CA GLN A 133 5.15 5.22 -10.73
C GLN A 133 6.52 5.77 -10.33
N GLN A 134 7.55 5.58 -11.15
CA GLN A 134 8.86 6.18 -10.90
C GLN A 134 8.76 7.70 -10.77
N GLN A 135 7.96 8.32 -11.65
CA GLN A 135 7.77 9.77 -11.62
C GLN A 135 7.08 10.21 -10.32
N ARG A 136 6.11 9.44 -9.84
CA ARG A 136 5.44 9.73 -8.57
C ARG A 136 6.39 9.64 -7.38
N TYR A 137 7.23 8.61 -7.33
CA TYR A 137 8.25 8.48 -6.28
C TYR A 137 9.23 9.65 -6.35
N LYS A 138 9.64 10.04 -7.55
CA LYS A 138 10.56 11.16 -7.75
C LYS A 138 9.97 12.47 -7.25
N GLU A 139 8.70 12.72 -7.54
CA GLU A 139 8.00 13.92 -7.08
C GLU A 139 7.91 13.97 -5.56
N GLN A 140 7.56 12.85 -4.92
CA GLN A 140 7.52 12.81 -3.47
C GLN A 140 8.92 12.94 -2.87
N ALA A 141 9.94 12.36 -3.50
CA ALA A 141 11.33 12.47 -3.06
C ALA A 141 11.80 13.92 -3.00
N GLN A 142 11.32 14.77 -3.91
CA GLN A 142 11.68 16.19 -3.92
C GLN A 142 11.13 16.94 -2.70
N ARG A 143 10.06 16.43 -2.09
CA ARG A 143 9.45 17.01 -0.90
C ARG A 143 10.00 16.45 0.41
N CYS A 144 10.78 15.37 0.33
CA CYS A 144 11.33 14.69 1.49
C CYS A 144 12.82 15.04 1.66
N SER A 145 13.23 15.29 2.90
CA SER A 145 14.66 15.38 3.22
C SER A 145 15.22 13.97 3.42
N VAL A 146 16.53 13.81 3.20
CA VAL A 146 17.19 12.52 3.46
C VAL A 146 17.09 12.15 4.94
N PRO A 147 17.32 13.07 5.91
CA PRO A 147 17.13 12.73 7.32
C PRO A 147 15.73 12.23 7.65
N PHE A 148 14.68 12.82 7.04
CA PHE A 148 13.31 12.34 7.24
C PHE A 148 13.19 10.89 6.79
N LEU A 149 13.68 10.57 5.59
CA LEU A 149 13.56 9.22 5.03
C LEU A 149 14.30 8.18 5.87
N TYR A 150 15.51 8.52 6.35
CA TYR A 150 16.27 7.61 7.21
C TYR A 150 15.58 7.37 8.54
N LYS A 151 15.05 8.43 9.16
CA LYS A 151 14.33 8.30 10.43
C LYS A 151 13.07 7.47 10.26
N ALA A 152 12.33 7.71 9.19
CA ALA A 152 11.11 6.94 8.90
C ALA A 152 11.43 5.45 8.71
N LEU A 153 12.48 5.14 7.95
CA LEU A 153 12.92 3.76 7.76
C LEU A 153 13.28 3.10 9.08
N ARG A 154 13.99 3.81 9.95
CA ARG A 154 14.39 3.28 11.25
C ARG A 154 13.18 2.99 12.13
N ILE A 155 12.24 3.92 12.18
CA ILE A 155 11.01 3.78 12.97
C ILE A 155 10.19 2.59 12.48
N LEU A 156 10.01 2.49 11.15
CA LEU A 156 9.23 1.41 10.55
C LEU A 156 9.91 0.06 10.73
N ASN A 157 11.23 0.01 10.61
CA ASN A 157 11.98 -1.22 10.84
C ASN A 157 11.86 -1.68 12.30
N GLN A 158 11.92 -0.76 13.24
CA GLN A 158 11.76 -1.08 14.65
C GLN A 158 10.39 -1.68 14.94
N CYS A 159 9.36 -1.16 14.30
CA CYS A 159 8.00 -1.72 14.39
C CYS A 159 7.98 -3.16 13.87
N ASP A 160 8.59 -3.40 12.73
CA ASP A 160 8.63 -4.73 12.12
C ASP A 160 9.35 -5.74 13.04
N VAL A 161 10.47 -5.33 13.62
CA VAL A 161 11.24 -6.18 14.55
C VAL A 161 10.41 -6.55 15.78
N ASN A 162 9.62 -5.59 16.31
CA ASN A 162 8.86 -5.79 17.54
C ASN A 162 7.47 -6.38 17.30
N TYR A 163 7.04 -6.50 16.05
CA TYR A 163 5.66 -6.80 15.69
C TYR A 163 5.17 -8.14 16.28
N ARG A 164 5.96 -9.20 16.12
CA ARG A 164 5.58 -10.53 16.59
C ARG A 164 5.39 -10.59 18.10
N GLN A 165 6.22 -9.87 18.84
CA GLN A 165 6.24 -9.91 20.30
C GLN A 165 5.22 -9.01 20.94
N SER A 166 4.60 -8.13 20.15
CA SER A 166 3.63 -7.17 20.66
C SER A 166 2.31 -7.87 21.05
N SER A 167 1.82 -7.56 22.24
CA SER A 167 0.51 -8.02 22.69
C SER A 167 -0.63 -7.22 22.05
N ASN A 168 -0.34 -6.02 21.54
CA ASN A 168 -1.34 -5.17 20.88
C ASN A 168 -0.73 -4.59 19.60
N LYS A 169 -0.84 -5.36 18.52
CA LYS A 169 -0.24 -5.02 17.24
C LYS A 169 -0.84 -3.77 16.61
N ARG A 170 -2.13 -3.55 16.84
CA ARG A 170 -2.81 -2.35 16.36
C ARG A 170 -2.22 -1.10 17.01
N LEU A 171 -2.09 -1.13 18.35
CA LEU A 171 -1.53 0.00 19.08
C LEU A 171 -0.09 0.26 18.69
N LEU A 172 0.72 -0.80 18.53
CA LEU A 172 2.10 -0.68 18.09
C LEU A 172 2.18 0.03 16.73
N THR A 173 1.32 -0.36 15.79
CA THR A 173 1.29 0.25 14.47
C THR A 173 0.85 1.72 14.55
N GLU A 174 -0.16 2.02 15.36
CA GLU A 174 -0.63 3.39 15.54
C GLU A 174 0.47 4.28 16.12
N ILE A 175 1.18 3.80 17.15
CA ILE A 175 2.31 4.52 17.74
C ILE A 175 3.39 4.76 16.68
N THR A 176 3.68 3.75 15.88
CA THR A 176 4.70 3.85 14.82
C THR A 176 4.35 4.95 13.82
N LEU A 177 3.09 4.99 13.39
CA LEU A 177 2.63 6.00 12.43
C LEU A 177 2.68 7.41 13.04
N ILE A 178 2.35 7.55 14.33
CA ILE A 178 2.48 8.81 15.04
C ILE A 178 3.95 9.25 15.08
N GLU A 179 4.86 8.33 15.36
CA GLU A 179 6.29 8.65 15.41
C GLU A 179 6.81 9.13 14.05
N VAL A 180 6.33 8.52 12.96
CA VAL A 180 6.72 8.96 11.61
C VAL A 180 6.23 10.38 11.35
N ALA A 181 5.02 10.72 11.79
CA ALA A 181 4.49 12.08 11.66
C ALA A 181 5.27 13.08 12.53
N GLN A 182 5.76 12.64 13.69
CA GLN A 182 6.48 13.50 14.63
C GLN A 182 7.89 13.86 14.13
N ILE A 183 8.43 13.18 13.13
CA ILE A 183 9.73 13.53 12.55
C ILE A 183 9.74 14.99 12.08
N THR A 184 8.61 15.46 11.57
CA THR A 184 8.49 16.83 11.04
C THR A 184 8.03 17.84 12.08
N GLN A 185 7.90 17.42 13.34
CA GLN A 185 7.55 18.32 14.44
C GLN A 185 8.70 19.30 14.67
N PRO A 186 8.44 20.61 14.71
CA PRO A 186 9.50 21.58 15.03
C PRO A 186 10.06 21.36 16.42
N ASP A 187 11.39 21.49 16.57
CA ASP A 187 12.06 21.25 17.84
C ASP A 187 11.57 22.18 18.95
N ASP A 188 11.28 23.43 18.63
CA ASP A 188 10.78 24.41 19.58
C ASP A 188 9.38 24.09 20.10
N ALA A 189 8.62 23.26 19.39
CA ALA A 189 7.31 22.81 19.84
C ALA A 189 7.40 21.77 20.95
N ALA A 190 8.59 21.21 21.17
CA ALA A 190 8.83 20.19 22.19
C ALA A 190 9.05 20.80 23.59
N GLY A 191 9.13 22.10 23.68
CA GLY A 191 9.30 22.80 24.95
C GLY A 191 8.07 22.85 25.84
#